data_9e1e07f74ad291282836f18d2cb14d53
#
_entry.id   9e1e07f74ad291282836f18d2cb14d53
#
_cell.length_a   1.000
_cell.length_b   1.000
_cell.length_c   1.000
_cell.angle_alpha   90.00
_cell.angle_beta   90.00
_cell.angle_gamma   90.00
#
_symmetry.space_group_name_H-M   'P 1'
#
loop_
_entity.id
_entity.type
_entity.pdbx_description
1 polymer ?
#
loop_
_entity_poly.entity_id
_entity_poly.type
_entity_poly.pdbx_seq_one_letter_code
_entity_poly.pdbx_strand_id
1 'polypeptide(L)'
;MSYVDAFYESGKDTVTVVERVNGERIIKDVKPEHNFYYGDPNGKHKSIFGEPVTEVRCNSQKDFKKNLGICKHNGLYESDIRPVQKVLERDYLNIDPPKLQTAFFDIEVDFDPTRGYSTPEDAFSPITSIGIYLQWMDAMICLAVPPKTLTWEQAHEVASPLSEVKLFRTEKEMLDVFLSVIEDADVLSGWNSESYDIPYVINRIIRTMGKSETRRMCLLKKLPKERKFTLYGKETQSFDLVGRVHLDYLELYRKYNYEERHSYRLDYIGEMEVGEKKVVYEGSLDRLYNHDFLKFLEYNIQDVMLLDKMDKKLQFIDLANIIAHENTVLLPVTMGAVATTEQAIINEAHRRGMVVPDKAKGERERDTAAGAFVATPKKGYHEWVGSMDLNSLYPSVFRALNMAPETIVGQLRLDYTEEEIANAQKLEKRSFADAWHGKFGTNEFEFVK
;
A
#
# COMPACT_ATOMS: atom_id res chain seq x y z
N MET A 1 -12.21 -20.79 4.50
CA MET A 1 -10.75 -20.76 4.35
C MET A 1 -10.41 -19.52 3.54
N SER A 2 -9.63 -18.61 4.11
CA SER A 2 -9.37 -17.33 3.47
C SER A 2 -7.92 -16.92 3.66
N TYR A 3 -7.30 -16.29 2.66
CA TYR A 3 -5.89 -15.96 2.67
C TYR A 3 -5.59 -14.70 3.50
N VAL A 4 -4.39 -14.66 4.07
CA VAL A 4 -3.79 -13.48 4.71
C VAL A 4 -2.73 -12.90 3.80
N ASP A 5 -1.85 -13.77 3.28
CA ASP A 5 -0.77 -13.43 2.37
C ASP A 5 -0.47 -14.59 1.42
N ALA A 6 0.13 -14.30 0.28
CA ALA A 6 0.59 -15.32 -0.66
C ALA A 6 1.82 -14.83 -1.43
N PHE A 7 2.73 -15.76 -1.73
CA PHE A 7 3.93 -15.45 -2.50
C PHE A 7 4.35 -16.63 -3.37
N TYR A 8 4.94 -16.30 -4.53
CA TYR A 8 5.40 -17.31 -5.47
C TYR A 8 6.83 -17.76 -5.18
N GLU A 9 7.03 -19.08 -5.03
CA GLU A 9 8.32 -19.72 -4.88
C GLU A 9 8.83 -20.26 -6.22
N SER A 10 9.63 -19.46 -6.90
CA SER A 10 10.13 -19.84 -8.25
C SER A 10 10.93 -21.13 -8.29
N GLY A 11 11.63 -21.49 -7.20
CA GLY A 11 12.41 -22.73 -7.11
C GLY A 11 11.56 -23.99 -7.03
N LYS A 12 10.34 -23.89 -6.50
CA LYS A 12 9.37 -24.98 -6.38
C LYS A 12 8.27 -24.93 -7.43
N ASP A 13 8.16 -23.81 -8.14
CA ASP A 13 7.04 -23.50 -9.05
C ASP A 13 5.67 -23.62 -8.36
N THR A 14 5.56 -23.08 -7.14
CA THR A 14 4.35 -23.09 -6.33
C THR A 14 4.06 -21.70 -5.77
N VAL A 15 2.81 -21.42 -5.51
CA VAL A 15 2.37 -20.29 -4.69
C VAL A 15 2.13 -20.79 -3.27
N THR A 16 2.89 -20.29 -2.31
CA THR A 16 2.65 -20.55 -0.90
C THR A 16 1.61 -19.54 -0.42
N VAL A 17 0.51 -20.04 0.11
CA VAL A 17 -0.59 -19.24 0.66
C VAL A 17 -0.64 -19.42 2.18
N VAL A 18 -0.71 -18.31 2.89
CA VAL A 18 -0.94 -18.25 4.34
C VAL A 18 -2.42 -17.95 4.55
N GLU A 19 -3.13 -18.84 5.20
CA GLU A 19 -4.55 -18.72 5.51
C GLU A 19 -4.76 -18.57 7.02
N ARG A 20 -5.91 -17.96 7.40
CA ARG A 20 -6.45 -17.99 8.77
C ARG A 20 -7.80 -18.69 8.73
N VAL A 21 -7.93 -19.76 9.51
CA VAL A 21 -9.16 -20.58 9.57
C VAL A 21 -9.50 -20.84 11.01
N ASN A 22 -10.63 -20.32 11.48
CA ASN A 22 -11.08 -20.46 12.87
C ASN A 22 -10.02 -20.05 13.92
N GLY A 23 -9.23 -19.03 13.62
CA GLY A 23 -8.16 -18.56 14.49
C GLY A 23 -6.82 -19.32 14.33
N GLU A 24 -6.76 -20.39 13.54
CA GLU A 24 -5.53 -21.12 13.28
C GLU A 24 -4.87 -20.68 11.96
N ARG A 25 -3.55 -20.58 11.96
CA ARG A 25 -2.76 -20.30 10.75
C ARG A 25 -2.48 -21.59 10.00
N ILE A 26 -2.88 -21.64 8.74
CA ILE A 26 -2.61 -22.76 7.83
C ILE A 26 -1.72 -22.26 6.69
N ILE A 27 -0.73 -23.04 6.34
CA ILE A 27 0.18 -22.74 5.23
C ILE A 27 0.09 -23.86 4.23
N LYS A 28 -0.17 -23.53 2.96
CA LYS A 28 -0.26 -24.51 1.89
C LYS A 28 0.48 -24.06 0.64
N ASP A 29 1.03 -25.01 -0.07
CA ASP A 29 1.64 -24.82 -1.40
C ASP A 29 0.62 -25.20 -2.48
N VAL A 30 0.34 -24.26 -3.38
CA VAL A 30 -0.63 -24.43 -4.48
C VAL A 30 0.09 -24.30 -5.80
N LYS A 31 -0.17 -25.21 -6.73
CA LYS A 31 0.39 -25.11 -8.07
C LYS A 31 -0.36 -24.04 -8.88
N PRO A 32 0.33 -22.99 -9.38
CA PRO A 32 -0.31 -22.00 -10.23
C PRO A 32 -0.56 -22.54 -11.63
N GLU A 33 -1.50 -21.94 -12.35
CA GLU A 33 -1.66 -22.14 -13.77
C GLU A 33 -0.70 -21.23 -14.53
N HIS A 34 -0.05 -21.82 -15.53
CA HIS A 34 0.85 -21.12 -16.43
C HIS A 34 0.21 -21.08 -17.82
N ASN A 35 -0.67 -20.14 -18.05
CA ASN A 35 -1.32 -19.90 -19.33
C ASN A 35 -1.26 -18.43 -19.72
N PHE A 36 -1.35 -18.17 -21.01
CA PHE A 36 -1.51 -16.87 -21.63
C PHE A 36 -2.25 -17.05 -22.95
N TYR A 37 -2.64 -15.94 -23.59
CA TYR A 37 -3.29 -15.99 -24.90
C TYR A 37 -2.49 -15.14 -25.89
N TYR A 38 -2.70 -15.42 -27.18
CA TYR A 38 -2.17 -14.60 -28.27
C TYR A 38 -3.25 -14.38 -29.33
N GLY A 39 -3.14 -13.29 -30.10
CA GLY A 39 -4.05 -12.97 -31.18
C GLY A 39 -4.01 -14.02 -32.29
N ASP A 40 -5.16 -14.62 -32.61
CA ASP A 40 -5.31 -15.65 -33.61
C ASP A 40 -6.70 -15.51 -34.28
N PRO A 41 -6.78 -15.23 -35.59
CA PRO A 41 -8.06 -15.12 -36.29
C PRO A 41 -8.98 -16.34 -36.13
N ASN A 42 -8.43 -17.51 -35.85
CA ASN A 42 -9.16 -18.75 -35.62
C ASN A 42 -9.33 -19.08 -34.13
N GLY A 43 -8.99 -18.14 -33.23
CA GLY A 43 -9.04 -18.33 -31.79
C GLY A 43 -10.44 -18.59 -31.27
N LYS A 44 -10.53 -19.45 -30.26
CA LYS A 44 -11.82 -19.86 -29.65
C LYS A 44 -12.28 -18.90 -28.53
N HIS A 45 -11.36 -18.13 -27.96
CA HIS A 45 -11.64 -17.15 -26.92
C HIS A 45 -11.76 -15.75 -27.53
N LYS A 46 -12.34 -14.82 -26.79
CA LYS A 46 -12.45 -13.43 -27.19
C LYS A 46 -11.80 -12.50 -26.18
N SER A 47 -11.07 -11.51 -26.68
CA SER A 47 -10.60 -10.41 -25.84
C SER A 47 -11.75 -9.50 -25.44
N ILE A 48 -11.49 -8.60 -24.46
CA ILE A 48 -12.45 -7.54 -24.08
C ILE A 48 -12.81 -6.61 -25.25
N PHE A 49 -11.99 -6.58 -26.31
CA PHE A 49 -12.24 -5.82 -27.54
C PHE A 49 -12.94 -6.66 -28.62
N GLY A 50 -13.32 -7.90 -28.32
CA GLY A 50 -13.97 -8.82 -29.25
C GLY A 50 -13.03 -9.56 -30.22
N GLU A 51 -11.72 -9.34 -30.12
CA GLU A 51 -10.71 -9.99 -30.95
C GLU A 51 -10.57 -11.48 -30.61
N PRO A 52 -10.46 -12.38 -31.62
CA PRO A 52 -10.27 -13.79 -31.38
C PRO A 52 -8.85 -14.07 -30.89
N VAL A 53 -8.73 -14.90 -29.84
CA VAL A 53 -7.45 -15.26 -29.23
C VAL A 53 -7.39 -16.75 -28.94
N THR A 54 -6.16 -17.32 -28.97
CA THR A 54 -5.90 -18.74 -28.68
C THR A 54 -5.11 -18.89 -27.39
N GLU A 55 -5.56 -19.80 -26.52
CA GLU A 55 -4.91 -20.12 -25.25
C GLU A 55 -3.66 -20.99 -25.46
N VAL A 56 -2.59 -20.66 -24.72
CA VAL A 56 -1.38 -21.48 -24.59
C VAL A 56 -1.26 -21.92 -23.14
N ARG A 57 -1.45 -23.20 -22.89
CA ARG A 57 -1.22 -23.81 -21.56
C ARG A 57 0.18 -24.38 -21.46
N CYS A 58 0.85 -24.08 -20.37
CA CYS A 58 2.22 -24.46 -20.08
C CYS A 58 2.29 -25.30 -18.80
N ASN A 59 3.20 -26.27 -18.75
CA ASN A 59 3.32 -27.16 -17.61
C ASN A 59 4.17 -26.57 -16.47
N SER A 60 4.93 -25.52 -16.74
CA SER A 60 5.83 -24.87 -15.79
C SER A 60 6.13 -23.45 -16.19
N GLN A 61 6.64 -22.65 -15.25
CA GLN A 61 7.14 -21.29 -15.52
C GLN A 61 8.26 -21.27 -16.58
N LYS A 62 9.09 -22.31 -16.67
CA LYS A 62 10.12 -22.41 -17.71
C LYS A 62 9.51 -22.59 -19.09
N ASP A 63 8.51 -23.45 -19.20
CA ASP A 63 7.76 -23.69 -20.41
C ASP A 63 6.97 -22.45 -20.85
N PHE A 64 6.34 -21.76 -19.89
CA PHE A 64 5.68 -20.49 -20.10
C PHE A 64 6.61 -19.45 -20.75
N LYS A 65 7.80 -19.21 -20.18
CA LYS A 65 8.78 -18.25 -20.73
C LYS A 65 9.23 -18.64 -22.15
N LYS A 66 9.37 -19.92 -22.43
CA LYS A 66 9.74 -20.41 -23.78
C LYS A 66 8.62 -20.10 -24.79
N ASN A 67 7.39 -20.46 -24.47
CA ASN A 67 6.25 -20.28 -25.38
C ASN A 67 5.91 -18.79 -25.58
N LEU A 68 6.09 -17.98 -24.53
CA LEU A 68 5.94 -16.53 -24.62
C LEU A 68 6.85 -15.92 -25.69
N GLY A 69 8.12 -16.38 -25.76
CA GLY A 69 9.08 -15.95 -26.77
C GLY A 69 8.63 -16.29 -28.20
N ILE A 70 7.94 -17.40 -28.39
CA ILE A 70 7.44 -17.86 -29.69
C ILE A 70 6.25 -17.00 -30.14
N CYS A 71 5.32 -16.68 -29.23
CA CYS A 71 4.06 -15.99 -29.54
C CYS A 71 4.16 -14.45 -29.51
N LYS A 72 5.31 -13.89 -29.13
CA LYS A 72 5.51 -12.44 -28.87
C LYS A 72 5.05 -11.51 -30.00
N HIS A 73 5.09 -11.96 -31.24
CA HIS A 73 4.77 -11.13 -32.42
C HIS A 73 3.27 -11.06 -32.74
N ASN A 74 2.43 -11.87 -32.09
CA ASN A 74 1.00 -12.01 -32.39
C ASN A 74 0.10 -11.18 -31.44
N GLY A 75 0.67 -10.30 -30.63
CA GLY A 75 -0.07 -9.66 -29.54
C GLY A 75 -0.34 -10.62 -28.40
N LEU A 76 0.02 -10.24 -27.19
CA LEU A 76 -0.10 -11.09 -25.99
C LEU A 76 -1.22 -10.59 -25.10
N TYR A 77 -1.87 -11.55 -24.44
CA TYR A 77 -2.95 -11.33 -23.50
C TYR A 77 -2.69 -12.15 -22.24
N GLU A 78 -2.86 -11.56 -21.07
CA GLU A 78 -2.69 -12.18 -19.74
C GLU A 78 -1.33 -12.81 -19.46
N SER A 79 -0.31 -12.45 -20.26
CA SER A 79 1.04 -12.96 -20.08
C SER A 79 1.77 -12.28 -18.92
N ASP A 80 1.27 -11.16 -18.43
CA ASP A 80 1.81 -10.37 -17.34
C ASP A 80 1.04 -10.55 -16.01
N ILE A 81 -0.05 -11.32 -16.01
CA ILE A 81 -0.75 -11.70 -14.78
C ILE A 81 0.15 -12.65 -13.96
N ARG A 82 0.41 -12.27 -12.73
CA ARG A 82 1.34 -13.02 -11.85
C ARG A 82 0.71 -14.32 -11.34
N PRO A 83 1.52 -15.37 -11.08
CA PRO A 83 1.03 -16.64 -10.54
C PRO A 83 0.20 -16.50 -9.26
N VAL A 84 0.56 -15.55 -8.37
CA VAL A 84 -0.21 -15.28 -7.15
C VAL A 84 -1.62 -14.79 -7.48
N GLN A 85 -1.77 -13.86 -8.41
CA GLN A 85 -3.07 -13.32 -8.82
C GLN A 85 -3.97 -14.42 -9.40
N LYS A 86 -3.43 -15.28 -10.26
CA LYS A 86 -4.17 -16.43 -10.83
C LYS A 86 -4.65 -17.43 -9.76
N VAL A 87 -3.82 -17.69 -8.74
CA VAL A 87 -4.19 -18.59 -7.64
C VAL A 87 -5.25 -17.92 -6.76
N LEU A 88 -5.09 -16.64 -6.41
CA LEU A 88 -6.06 -15.93 -5.57
C LEU A 88 -7.43 -15.84 -6.26
N GLU A 89 -7.47 -15.51 -7.54
CA GLU A 89 -8.72 -15.48 -8.30
C GLU A 89 -9.37 -16.87 -8.39
N ARG A 90 -8.62 -17.90 -8.77
CA ARG A 90 -9.17 -19.26 -8.94
C ARG A 90 -9.72 -19.86 -7.66
N ASP A 91 -8.99 -19.68 -6.53
CA ASP A 91 -9.25 -20.42 -5.29
C ASP A 91 -9.99 -19.60 -4.24
N TYR A 92 -10.02 -18.26 -4.36
CA TYR A 92 -10.56 -17.36 -3.32
C TYR A 92 -11.57 -16.32 -3.80
N LEU A 93 -11.93 -16.32 -5.10
CA LEU A 93 -12.96 -15.42 -5.60
C LEU A 93 -14.30 -15.72 -4.89
N ASN A 94 -14.95 -14.68 -4.39
CA ASN A 94 -16.19 -14.75 -3.60
C ASN A 94 -16.06 -15.49 -2.27
N ILE A 95 -14.88 -15.53 -1.69
CA ILE A 95 -14.65 -16.06 -0.34
C ILE A 95 -14.56 -14.88 0.64
N ASP A 96 -15.32 -14.94 1.73
CA ASP A 96 -15.30 -13.92 2.78
C ASP A 96 -13.91 -13.77 3.40
N PRO A 97 -13.49 -12.54 3.76
CA PRO A 97 -12.22 -12.29 4.39
C PRO A 97 -12.10 -12.99 5.76
N PRO A 98 -10.90 -13.41 6.17
CA PRO A 98 -10.69 -13.98 7.49
C PRO A 98 -10.70 -12.87 8.55
N LYS A 99 -10.99 -13.24 9.80
CA LYS A 99 -10.68 -12.37 10.93
C LYS A 99 -9.16 -12.38 11.13
N LEU A 100 -8.52 -11.24 10.90
CA LEU A 100 -7.07 -11.08 11.03
C LEU A 100 -6.63 -11.00 12.48
N GLN A 101 -5.45 -11.51 12.78
CA GLN A 101 -4.78 -11.28 14.05
C GLN A 101 -3.84 -10.09 13.91
N THR A 102 -4.32 -8.93 14.35
CA THR A 102 -3.60 -7.66 14.23
C THR A 102 -2.82 -7.35 15.50
N ALA A 103 -1.54 -7.03 15.37
CA ALA A 103 -0.71 -6.47 16.42
C ALA A 103 -0.39 -5.02 16.10
N PHE A 104 -0.87 -4.10 16.94
CA PHE A 104 -0.43 -2.71 16.93
C PHE A 104 0.85 -2.58 17.73
N PHE A 105 1.79 -1.80 17.24
CA PHE A 105 3.06 -1.60 17.95
C PHE A 105 3.63 -0.20 17.69
N ASP A 106 4.46 0.23 18.63
CA ASP A 106 5.20 1.49 18.58
C ASP A 106 6.52 1.31 19.32
N ILE A 107 7.59 1.98 18.86
CA ILE A 107 8.92 1.89 19.46
C ILE A 107 9.39 3.23 19.96
N GLU A 108 10.11 3.21 21.07
CA GLU A 108 10.85 4.36 21.55
C GLU A 108 12.36 4.10 21.52
N VAL A 109 13.11 5.11 21.16
CA VAL A 109 14.55 5.00 20.87
C VAL A 109 15.33 5.96 21.75
N ASP A 110 16.49 5.49 22.24
CA ASP A 110 17.39 6.29 23.04
C ASP A 110 17.98 7.46 22.25
N PHE A 111 18.22 8.58 22.93
CA PHE A 111 18.84 9.76 22.35
C PHE A 111 20.34 9.81 22.67
N ASP A 112 21.18 9.99 21.67
CA ASP A 112 22.61 10.18 21.84
C ASP A 112 22.96 11.68 21.84
N PRO A 113 23.41 12.26 22.98
CA PRO A 113 23.72 13.69 23.06
C PRO A 113 24.83 14.14 22.10
N THR A 114 25.68 13.22 21.66
CA THR A 114 26.82 13.54 20.77
C THR A 114 26.48 13.41 19.28
N ARG A 115 25.58 12.49 18.95
CA ARG A 115 25.21 12.14 17.55
C ARG A 115 23.82 12.63 17.14
N GLY A 116 22.97 12.98 18.12
CA GLY A 116 21.60 13.38 17.89
C GLY A 116 20.64 12.19 17.74
N TYR A 117 19.55 12.41 17.04
CA TYR A 117 18.55 11.38 16.74
C TYR A 117 19.04 10.39 15.70
N SER A 118 18.83 9.12 15.96
CA SER A 118 19.12 8.02 15.03
C SER A 118 18.06 7.93 13.94
N THR A 119 18.47 7.72 12.71
CA THR A 119 17.54 7.43 11.59
C THR A 119 17.30 5.92 11.47
N PRO A 120 16.21 5.49 10.83
CA PRO A 120 15.98 4.06 10.61
C PRO A 120 17.12 3.35 9.85
N GLU A 121 17.76 4.04 8.89
CA GLU A 121 18.83 3.47 8.08
C GLU A 121 20.11 3.23 8.88
N ASP A 122 20.46 4.16 9.75
CA ASP A 122 21.68 3.99 10.58
C ASP A 122 21.41 3.27 11.89
N ALA A 123 20.22 3.39 12.45
CA ALA A 123 19.72 2.73 13.66
C ALA A 123 20.80 2.53 14.73
N PHE A 124 21.60 3.60 15.05
CA PHE A 124 22.71 3.48 15.98
C PHE A 124 22.28 3.48 17.45
N SER A 125 21.19 4.19 17.78
CA SER A 125 20.65 4.22 19.13
C SER A 125 19.85 2.95 19.45
N PRO A 126 19.93 2.42 20.67
CA PRO A 126 19.13 1.26 21.08
C PRO A 126 17.65 1.62 21.19
N ILE A 127 16.79 0.63 20.95
CA ILE A 127 15.38 0.71 21.28
C ILE A 127 15.26 0.58 22.81
N THR A 128 14.54 1.50 23.44
CA THR A 128 14.34 1.57 24.88
C THR A 128 13.03 0.94 25.33
N SER A 129 11.99 1.03 24.50
CA SER A 129 10.73 0.30 24.72
C SER A 129 10.04 -0.08 23.42
N ILE A 130 9.23 -1.11 23.47
CA ILE A 130 8.34 -1.56 22.42
C ILE A 130 6.97 -1.81 23.07
N GLY A 131 6.00 -0.96 22.74
CA GLY A 131 4.60 -1.19 23.07
C GLY A 131 3.97 -2.11 22.03
N ILE A 132 3.19 -3.11 22.43
CA ILE A 132 2.52 -4.05 21.52
C ILE A 132 1.14 -4.34 22.07
N TYR A 133 0.10 -4.13 21.27
CA TYR A 133 -1.25 -4.57 21.58
C TYR A 133 -1.68 -5.68 20.63
N LEU A 134 -1.97 -6.83 21.20
CA LEU A 134 -2.46 -8.01 20.47
C LEU A 134 -3.98 -7.99 20.44
N GLN A 135 -4.56 -7.47 19.37
CA GLN A 135 -6.00 -7.22 19.28
C GLN A 135 -6.86 -8.49 19.47
N TRP A 136 -6.41 -9.64 18.97
CA TRP A 136 -7.14 -10.91 19.09
C TRP A 136 -7.11 -11.52 20.50
N MET A 137 -6.20 -11.05 21.36
CA MET A 137 -6.07 -11.48 22.76
C MET A 137 -6.55 -10.42 23.73
N ASP A 138 -6.86 -9.21 23.26
CA ASP A 138 -7.13 -8.02 24.08
C ASP A 138 -6.01 -7.79 25.13
N ALA A 139 -4.76 -7.92 24.69
CA ALA A 139 -3.60 -7.92 25.56
C ALA A 139 -2.60 -6.81 25.17
N MET A 140 -2.36 -5.88 26.11
CA MET A 140 -1.30 -4.90 26.02
C MET A 140 -0.01 -5.45 26.65
N ILE A 141 1.11 -5.28 25.97
CA ILE A 141 2.44 -5.68 26.43
C ILE A 141 3.38 -4.52 26.15
N CYS A 142 4.11 -4.07 27.15
CA CYS A 142 5.18 -3.09 26.99
C CYS A 142 6.50 -3.74 27.39
N LEU A 143 7.38 -3.92 26.44
CA LEU A 143 8.73 -4.45 26.63
C LEU A 143 9.68 -3.28 26.78
N ALA A 144 10.48 -3.21 27.84
CA ALA A 144 11.38 -2.08 28.07
C ALA A 144 12.73 -2.46 28.65
N VAL A 145 13.73 -1.66 28.29
CA VAL A 145 15.06 -1.65 28.94
C VAL A 145 15.12 -0.40 29.81
N PRO A 146 15.33 -0.53 31.12
CA PRO A 146 15.35 0.64 32.00
C PRO A 146 16.57 1.54 31.74
N PRO A 147 16.45 2.85 32.05
CA PRO A 147 17.54 3.79 31.92
C PRO A 147 18.67 3.47 32.91
N LYS A 148 19.89 3.83 32.54
CA LYS A 148 21.08 3.62 33.39
C LYS A 148 21.08 4.41 34.70
N THR A 149 20.15 5.37 34.83
CA THR A 149 19.93 6.18 36.04
C THR A 149 19.24 5.39 37.14
N LEU A 150 18.62 4.26 36.84
CA LEU A 150 17.96 3.38 37.81
C LEU A 150 18.70 2.08 38.00
N THR A 151 18.74 1.57 39.25
CA THR A 151 19.13 0.17 39.49
C THR A 151 18.03 -0.76 38.99
N TRP A 152 18.35 -2.03 38.84
CA TRP A 152 17.39 -3.05 38.40
C TRP A 152 16.19 -3.16 39.35
N GLU A 153 16.42 -3.10 40.62
CA GLU A 153 15.40 -3.15 41.68
C GLU A 153 14.51 -1.92 41.64
N GLN A 154 15.10 -0.73 41.52
CA GLN A 154 14.38 0.54 41.38
C GLN A 154 13.52 0.54 40.13
N ALA A 155 14.03 0.04 38.99
CA ALA A 155 13.27 -0.03 37.77
C ALA A 155 12.03 -0.95 37.91
N HIS A 156 12.17 -2.09 38.58
CA HIS A 156 11.00 -2.96 38.88
C HIS A 156 10.01 -2.32 39.85
N GLU A 157 10.48 -1.59 40.85
CA GLU A 157 9.58 -0.85 41.75
C GLU A 157 8.82 0.23 41.02
N VAL A 158 9.48 1.02 40.17
CA VAL A 158 8.86 2.06 39.34
C VAL A 158 7.86 1.48 38.37
N ALA A 159 8.15 0.37 37.71
CA ALA A 159 7.26 -0.27 36.75
C ALA A 159 6.11 -1.09 37.40
N SER A 160 6.18 -1.35 38.71
CA SER A 160 5.22 -2.23 39.41
C SER A 160 3.75 -1.86 39.29
N PRO A 161 3.34 -0.57 39.10
CA PRO A 161 1.95 -0.21 38.88
C PRO A 161 1.39 -0.69 37.52
N LEU A 162 2.24 -1.00 36.55
CA LEU A 162 1.90 -1.35 35.18
C LEU A 162 2.11 -2.87 34.97
N SER A 163 1.04 -3.65 35.08
CA SER A 163 1.09 -5.12 34.98
C SER A 163 1.50 -5.62 33.59
N GLU A 164 1.31 -4.82 32.56
CA GLU A 164 1.63 -5.06 31.16
C GLU A 164 3.12 -4.89 30.83
N VAL A 165 3.90 -4.30 31.76
CA VAL A 165 5.31 -4.01 31.52
C VAL A 165 6.19 -5.20 31.86
N LYS A 166 7.12 -5.50 30.94
CA LYS A 166 8.18 -6.49 31.14
C LYS A 166 9.54 -5.84 30.90
N LEU A 167 10.38 -5.85 31.94
CA LEU A 167 11.73 -5.26 31.89
C LEU A 167 12.78 -6.28 31.45
N PHE A 168 13.78 -5.79 30.71
CA PHE A 168 14.91 -6.56 30.22
C PHE A 168 16.22 -5.89 30.58
N ARG A 169 17.28 -6.66 30.78
CA ARG A 169 18.61 -6.11 31.05
C ARG A 169 19.29 -5.59 29.78
N THR A 170 18.94 -6.16 28.65
CA THR A 170 19.53 -5.79 27.34
C THR A 170 18.47 -5.65 26.26
N GLU A 171 18.74 -4.78 25.30
CA GLU A 171 17.92 -4.65 24.09
C GLU A 171 17.79 -5.98 23.32
N LYS A 172 18.86 -6.78 23.30
CA LYS A 172 18.84 -8.08 22.64
C LYS A 172 17.80 -9.03 23.22
N GLU A 173 17.71 -9.11 24.55
CA GLU A 173 16.67 -9.92 25.23
C GLU A 173 15.27 -9.40 24.94
N MET A 174 15.11 -8.08 24.94
CA MET A 174 13.83 -7.43 24.62
C MET A 174 13.39 -7.73 23.17
N LEU A 175 14.28 -7.59 22.19
CA LEU A 175 14.01 -7.89 20.79
C LEU A 175 13.70 -9.38 20.57
N ASP A 176 14.36 -10.28 21.28
CA ASP A 176 14.10 -11.73 21.21
C ASP A 176 12.66 -12.06 21.65
N VAL A 177 12.23 -11.44 22.75
CA VAL A 177 10.85 -11.59 23.26
C VAL A 177 9.85 -10.90 22.32
N PHE A 178 10.15 -9.71 21.80
CA PHE A 178 9.32 -9.04 20.80
C PHE A 178 9.02 -9.96 19.61
N LEU A 179 10.05 -10.57 19.03
CA LEU A 179 9.92 -11.49 17.91
C LEU A 179 9.07 -12.73 18.24
N SER A 180 9.04 -13.15 19.50
CA SER A 180 8.19 -14.25 19.96
C SER A 180 6.73 -13.80 20.17
N VAL A 181 6.53 -12.60 20.70
CA VAL A 181 5.19 -12.02 20.93
C VAL A 181 4.41 -11.85 19.62
N ILE A 182 5.09 -11.40 18.57
CA ILE A 182 4.45 -11.18 17.27
C ILE A 182 4.30 -12.48 16.43
N GLU A 183 4.74 -13.65 16.93
CA GLU A 183 4.82 -14.87 16.10
C GLU A 183 3.50 -15.21 15.41
N ASP A 184 2.37 -15.09 16.12
CA ASP A 184 1.05 -15.43 15.57
C ASP A 184 0.29 -14.22 14.96
N ALA A 185 0.90 -13.04 14.90
CA ALA A 185 0.30 -11.90 14.23
C ALA A 185 0.26 -12.09 12.71
N ASP A 186 -0.87 -11.80 12.09
CA ASP A 186 -1.05 -11.74 10.64
C ASP A 186 -0.67 -10.38 10.09
N VAL A 187 -1.05 -9.33 10.83
CA VAL A 187 -0.80 -7.94 10.49
C VAL A 187 -0.02 -7.27 11.62
N LEU A 188 1.06 -6.58 11.25
CA LEU A 188 1.72 -5.59 12.08
C LEU A 188 1.29 -4.21 11.63
N SER A 189 0.87 -3.35 12.56
CA SER A 189 0.46 -1.99 12.25
C SER A 189 0.99 -1.01 13.29
N GLY A 190 1.34 0.19 12.86
CA GLY A 190 1.81 1.28 13.71
C GLY A 190 1.58 2.61 13.00
N TRP A 191 1.78 3.72 13.69
CA TRP A 191 1.62 5.06 13.12
C TRP A 191 2.91 5.54 12.46
N ASN A 192 2.93 5.73 11.16
CA ASN A 192 4.11 6.04 10.36
C ASN A 192 5.18 4.94 10.39
N SER A 193 4.76 3.73 10.67
CA SER A 193 5.63 2.59 10.95
C SER A 193 6.35 2.05 9.71
N GLU A 194 5.87 2.37 8.50
CA GLU A 194 6.53 1.98 7.26
C GLU A 194 7.85 2.71 7.05
N SER A 195 7.89 3.98 7.41
CA SER A 195 9.07 4.80 7.24
C SER A 195 9.96 4.90 8.49
N TYR A 196 9.50 4.42 9.65
CA TYR A 196 10.28 4.50 10.89
C TYR A 196 10.40 3.16 11.62
N ASP A 197 9.34 2.65 12.24
CA ASP A 197 9.41 1.54 13.19
C ASP A 197 9.89 0.23 12.54
N ILE A 198 9.32 -0.16 11.41
CA ILE A 198 9.69 -1.42 10.74
C ILE A 198 11.16 -1.40 10.29
N PRO A 199 11.65 -0.42 9.54
CA PRO A 199 13.06 -0.38 9.18
C PRO A 199 13.98 -0.23 10.39
N TYR A 200 13.58 0.54 11.41
CA TYR A 200 14.38 0.69 12.62
C TYR A 200 14.55 -0.64 13.36
N VAL A 201 13.46 -1.34 13.65
CA VAL A 201 13.49 -2.66 14.33
C VAL A 201 14.32 -3.65 13.53
N ILE A 202 14.14 -3.75 12.22
CA ILE A 202 14.91 -4.68 11.37
C ILE A 202 16.40 -4.35 11.41
N ASN A 203 16.79 -3.08 11.30
CA ASN A 203 18.17 -2.65 11.34
C ASN A 203 18.79 -2.84 12.76
N ARG A 204 18.00 -2.67 13.83
CA ARG A 204 18.44 -2.99 15.20
C ARG A 204 18.65 -4.48 15.39
N ILE A 205 17.75 -5.34 14.90
CA ILE A 205 17.94 -6.79 14.92
C ILE A 205 19.23 -7.19 14.18
N ILE A 206 19.48 -6.60 13.01
CA ILE A 206 20.73 -6.87 12.26
C ILE A 206 21.97 -6.52 13.09
N ARG A 207 21.95 -5.38 13.79
CA ARG A 207 23.09 -4.91 14.61
C ARG A 207 23.30 -5.72 15.87
N THR A 208 22.23 -6.12 16.55
CA THR A 208 22.28 -6.73 17.89
C THR A 208 22.30 -8.25 17.85
N MET A 209 21.59 -8.85 16.90
CA MET A 209 21.36 -10.30 16.83
C MET A 209 21.88 -10.93 15.53
N GLY A 210 22.10 -10.13 14.50
CA GLY A 210 22.54 -10.57 13.18
C GLY A 210 21.40 -10.72 12.17
N LYS A 211 21.75 -10.62 10.88
CA LYS A 211 20.78 -10.63 9.77
C LYS A 211 19.88 -11.87 9.73
N SER A 212 20.35 -13.02 10.18
CA SER A 212 19.57 -14.27 10.22
C SER A 212 18.29 -14.14 11.06
N GLU A 213 18.35 -13.38 12.15
CA GLU A 213 17.24 -13.24 13.09
C GLU A 213 16.10 -12.39 12.54
N THR A 214 16.36 -11.55 11.54
CA THR A 214 15.29 -10.81 10.85
C THR A 214 14.27 -11.72 10.18
N ARG A 215 14.59 -13.01 9.97
CA ARG A 215 13.66 -14.02 9.46
C ARG A 215 12.43 -14.20 10.35
N ARG A 216 12.53 -13.88 11.63
CA ARG A 216 11.42 -13.97 12.59
C ARG A 216 10.40 -12.84 12.42
N MET A 217 10.77 -11.76 11.73
CA MET A 217 9.83 -10.73 11.27
C MET A 217 8.90 -11.26 10.16
N CYS A 218 9.33 -12.29 9.45
CA CYS A 218 8.56 -12.97 8.40
C CYS A 218 8.10 -14.35 8.86
N LEU A 219 7.23 -14.98 8.08
CA LEU A 219 6.92 -16.39 8.23
C LEU A 219 7.85 -17.28 7.38
N LEU A 220 7.81 -18.60 7.63
CA LEU A 220 8.53 -19.62 6.85
C LEU A 220 10.04 -19.36 6.72
N LYS A 221 10.63 -18.75 7.73
CA LYS A 221 12.06 -18.42 7.75
C LYS A 221 12.52 -17.59 6.54
N LYS A 222 11.63 -16.83 5.93
CA LYS A 222 11.96 -15.89 4.85
C LYS A 222 12.63 -14.64 5.42
N LEU A 223 13.48 -14.00 4.62
CA LEU A 223 14.03 -12.70 4.98
C LEU A 223 13.07 -11.59 4.54
N PRO A 224 12.96 -10.50 5.30
CA PRO A 224 12.30 -9.29 4.84
C PRO A 224 12.93 -8.81 3.52
N LYS A 225 12.10 -8.33 2.60
CA LYS A 225 12.57 -7.80 1.32
C LYS A 225 12.73 -6.30 1.44
N GLU A 226 13.97 -5.83 1.38
CA GLU A 226 14.27 -4.41 1.35
C GLU A 226 13.68 -3.78 0.08
N ARG A 227 13.02 -2.63 0.24
CA ARG A 227 12.65 -1.76 -0.85
C ARG A 227 12.97 -0.31 -0.51
N LYS A 228 13.30 0.46 -1.53
CA LYS A 228 13.56 1.88 -1.44
C LYS A 228 12.54 2.63 -2.26
N PHE A 229 12.06 3.72 -1.71
CA PHE A 229 11.10 4.60 -2.38
C PHE A 229 11.40 6.06 -2.02
N THR A 230 10.89 6.97 -2.82
CA THR A 230 11.07 8.40 -2.57
C THR A 230 9.83 8.95 -1.85
N LEU A 231 10.02 9.45 -0.65
CA LEU A 231 8.99 10.13 0.13
C LEU A 231 9.41 11.59 0.34
N TYR A 232 8.59 12.55 -0.11
CA TYR A 232 8.89 13.99 -0.02
C TYR A 232 10.28 14.39 -0.53
N GLY A 233 10.75 13.73 -1.61
CA GLY A 233 12.06 14.01 -2.22
C GLY A 233 13.26 13.36 -1.51
N LYS A 234 13.05 12.57 -0.46
CA LYS A 234 14.08 11.78 0.22
C LYS A 234 13.94 10.30 -0.11
N GLU A 235 15.06 9.62 -0.37
CA GLU A 235 15.08 8.16 -0.46
C GLU A 235 14.84 7.58 0.93
N THR A 236 13.81 6.74 1.05
CA THR A 236 13.39 6.10 2.29
C THR A 236 13.50 4.59 2.13
N GLN A 237 14.06 3.92 3.13
CA GLN A 237 14.15 2.47 3.22
C GLN A 237 12.89 1.92 3.89
N SER A 238 12.34 0.85 3.36
CA SER A 238 11.30 0.04 4.00
C SER A 238 11.51 -1.44 3.72
N PHE A 239 10.71 -2.29 4.35
CA PHE A 239 10.83 -3.74 4.21
C PHE A 239 9.47 -4.38 4.04
N ASP A 240 9.31 -5.15 2.97
CA ASP A 240 8.15 -6.01 2.80
C ASP A 240 8.36 -7.30 3.59
N LEU A 241 7.44 -7.59 4.48
CA LEU A 241 7.40 -8.84 5.22
C LEU A 241 6.80 -9.95 4.33
N VAL A 242 7.21 -11.19 4.53
CA VAL A 242 6.75 -12.32 3.74
C VAL A 242 5.94 -13.28 4.61
N GLY A 243 4.72 -13.55 4.21
CA GLY A 243 3.78 -14.41 4.93
C GLY A 243 3.05 -13.70 6.09
N ARG A 244 3.50 -12.53 6.47
CA ARG A 244 2.88 -11.59 7.40
C ARG A 244 2.79 -10.23 6.71
N VAL A 245 1.75 -9.50 6.97
CA VAL A 245 1.49 -8.19 6.33
C VAL A 245 1.89 -7.06 7.28
N HIS A 246 2.52 -6.03 6.73
CA HIS A 246 2.64 -4.74 7.40
C HIS A 246 1.70 -3.74 6.74
N LEU A 247 0.89 -3.05 7.55
CA LEU A 247 0.02 -1.96 7.13
C LEU A 247 0.26 -0.75 8.03
N ASP A 248 0.79 0.32 7.47
CA ASP A 248 0.97 1.58 8.18
C ASP A 248 -0.38 2.24 8.43
N TYR A 249 -0.75 2.45 9.70
CA TYR A 249 -2.06 3.00 10.04
C TYR A 249 -2.23 4.47 9.64
N LEU A 250 -1.15 5.24 9.58
CA LEU A 250 -1.18 6.60 9.05
C LEU A 250 -1.54 6.61 7.56
N GLU A 251 -0.97 5.69 6.79
CA GLU A 251 -1.28 5.60 5.36
C GLU A 251 -2.70 5.06 5.11
N LEU A 252 -3.18 4.11 5.93
CA LEU A 252 -4.59 3.69 5.92
C LEU A 252 -5.51 4.88 6.22
N TYR A 253 -5.19 5.66 7.24
CA TYR A 253 -5.96 6.84 7.61
C TYR A 253 -6.01 7.88 6.47
N ARG A 254 -4.88 8.18 5.86
CA ARG A 254 -4.81 9.09 4.71
C ARG A 254 -5.60 8.60 3.51
N LYS A 255 -5.62 7.30 3.29
CA LYS A 255 -6.30 6.70 2.15
C LYS A 255 -7.82 6.65 2.30
N TYR A 256 -8.31 6.26 3.47
CA TYR A 256 -9.72 5.99 3.68
C TYR A 256 -10.48 7.13 4.38
N ASN A 257 -9.77 8.10 4.96
CA ASN A 257 -10.38 9.33 5.44
C ASN A 257 -10.35 10.40 4.33
N TYR A 258 -11.53 10.81 3.88
CA TYR A 258 -11.66 11.80 2.80
C TYR A 258 -11.57 13.27 3.29
N GLU A 259 -11.51 13.50 4.58
CA GLU A 259 -11.38 14.82 5.14
C GLU A 259 -9.91 15.21 5.30
N GLU A 260 -9.51 16.34 4.74
CA GLU A 260 -8.18 16.88 4.99
C GLU A 260 -8.03 17.31 6.46
N ARG A 261 -6.89 16.96 7.05
CA ARG A 261 -6.55 17.29 8.43
C ARG A 261 -5.43 18.33 8.47
N HIS A 262 -5.51 19.24 9.43
CA HIS A 262 -4.44 20.25 9.64
C HIS A 262 -3.12 19.61 10.08
N SER A 263 -3.17 18.47 10.74
CA SER A 263 -2.01 17.70 11.17
C SER A 263 -2.31 16.20 11.12
N TYR A 264 -1.30 15.41 10.78
CA TYR A 264 -1.36 13.94 10.80
C TYR A 264 -0.51 13.36 11.93
N ARG A 265 -0.26 14.13 13.00
CA ARG A 265 0.35 13.60 14.21
C ARG A 265 -0.65 12.73 14.96
N LEU A 266 -0.17 11.67 15.58
CA LEU A 266 -1.00 10.71 16.30
C LEU A 266 -1.84 11.37 17.40
N ASP A 267 -1.26 12.32 18.16
CA ASP A 267 -1.95 13.06 19.20
C ASP A 267 -3.15 13.87 18.66
N TYR A 268 -2.96 14.56 17.52
CA TYR A 268 -4.01 15.35 16.89
C TYR A 268 -5.13 14.45 16.32
N ILE A 269 -4.76 13.39 15.63
CA ILE A 269 -5.75 12.47 15.04
C ILE A 269 -6.49 11.68 16.13
N GLY A 270 -5.76 11.22 17.17
CA GLY A 270 -6.37 10.55 18.32
C GLY A 270 -7.41 11.44 19.03
N GLU A 271 -7.10 12.73 19.24
CA GLU A 271 -8.07 13.67 19.80
C GLU A 271 -9.31 13.82 18.91
N MET A 272 -9.11 14.00 17.61
CA MET A 272 -10.20 14.15 16.65
C MET A 272 -11.09 12.93 16.54
N GLU A 273 -10.49 11.73 16.50
CA GLU A 273 -11.23 10.51 16.24
C GLU A 273 -11.82 9.89 17.50
N VAL A 274 -11.06 9.83 18.60
CA VAL A 274 -11.48 9.12 19.82
C VAL A 274 -11.58 10.00 21.06
N GLY A 275 -11.26 11.30 20.93
CA GLY A 275 -11.31 12.25 22.04
C GLY A 275 -10.16 12.10 23.05
N GLU A 276 -9.14 11.34 22.71
CA GLU A 276 -7.99 11.09 23.57
C GLU A 276 -6.70 11.62 22.96
N LYS A 277 -5.77 12.03 23.82
CA LYS A 277 -4.45 12.55 23.44
C LYS A 277 -3.35 11.64 23.97
N LYS A 278 -2.15 11.82 23.42
CA LYS A 278 -0.92 11.30 24.02
C LYS A 278 -0.74 11.81 25.44
N VAL A 279 0.02 11.09 26.24
CA VAL A 279 0.44 11.53 27.58
C VAL A 279 1.24 12.83 27.45
N VAL A 280 0.79 13.89 28.13
CA VAL A 280 1.47 15.19 28.10
C VAL A 280 2.67 15.14 29.06
N TYR A 281 3.86 15.50 28.57
CA TYR A 281 5.07 15.62 29.37
C TYR A 281 5.84 16.90 29.03
N GLU A 282 6.70 17.32 29.94
CA GLU A 282 7.54 18.51 29.76
C GLU A 282 8.96 18.11 29.33
N GLY A 283 9.50 18.83 28.35
CA GLY A 283 10.86 18.61 27.86
C GLY A 283 10.96 17.63 26.70
N SER A 284 12.07 16.91 26.62
CA SER A 284 12.32 15.88 25.59
C SER A 284 11.96 14.49 26.08
N LEU A 285 11.72 13.57 25.14
CA LEU A 285 11.45 12.16 25.44
C LEU A 285 12.64 11.48 26.17
N ASP A 286 13.85 11.86 25.81
CA ASP A 286 15.08 11.44 26.52
C ASP A 286 15.07 11.85 28.00
N ARG A 287 14.64 13.09 28.29
CA ARG A 287 14.48 13.53 29.67
C ARG A 287 13.42 12.71 30.39
N LEU A 288 12.29 12.43 29.74
CA LEU A 288 11.22 11.60 30.29
C LEU A 288 11.76 10.20 30.63
N TYR A 289 12.46 9.55 29.70
CA TYR A 289 13.07 8.23 29.89
C TYR A 289 14.02 8.19 31.09
N ASN A 290 14.90 9.19 31.22
CA ASN A 290 15.95 9.18 32.23
C ASN A 290 15.50 9.66 33.62
N HIS A 291 14.40 10.43 33.74
CA HIS A 291 13.98 11.06 35.00
C HIS A 291 12.57 10.69 35.46
N ASP A 292 11.69 10.23 34.58
CA ASP A 292 10.32 9.80 34.91
C ASP A 292 9.96 8.55 34.08
N PHE A 293 10.62 7.46 34.43
CA PHE A 293 10.52 6.21 33.68
C PHE A 293 9.11 5.62 33.71
N LEU A 294 8.35 5.80 34.79
CA LEU A 294 6.95 5.36 34.84
C LEU A 294 6.11 6.04 33.76
N LYS A 295 6.17 7.36 33.72
CA LYS A 295 5.44 8.14 32.73
C LYS A 295 5.90 7.89 31.30
N PHE A 296 7.17 7.56 31.09
CA PHE A 296 7.69 7.12 29.79
C PHE A 296 7.04 5.82 29.32
N LEU A 297 6.87 4.84 30.23
CA LEU A 297 6.18 3.58 29.94
C LEU A 297 4.68 3.81 29.64
N GLU A 298 4.02 4.64 30.45
CA GLU A 298 2.62 5.06 30.21
C GLU A 298 2.46 5.75 28.84
N TYR A 299 3.43 6.57 28.43
CA TYR A 299 3.44 7.24 27.14
C TYR A 299 3.44 6.22 25.98
N ASN A 300 4.37 5.25 25.98
CA ASN A 300 4.46 4.24 24.94
C ASN A 300 3.22 3.32 24.91
N ILE A 301 2.67 2.94 26.08
CA ILE A 301 1.41 2.18 26.17
C ILE A 301 0.25 2.97 25.57
N GLN A 302 0.11 4.25 25.91
CA GLN A 302 -0.97 5.11 25.43
C GLN A 302 -0.93 5.28 23.90
N ASP A 303 0.25 5.43 23.31
CA ASP A 303 0.41 5.58 21.86
C ASP A 303 -0.13 4.35 21.11
N VAL A 304 0.16 3.16 21.59
CA VAL A 304 -0.36 1.92 21.02
C VAL A 304 -1.85 1.75 21.26
N MET A 305 -2.33 2.07 22.46
CA MET A 305 -3.77 1.98 22.79
C MET A 305 -4.61 2.97 21.99
N LEU A 306 -4.06 4.13 21.61
CA LEU A 306 -4.74 5.06 20.70
C LEU A 306 -4.98 4.44 19.32
N LEU A 307 -4.02 3.67 18.79
CA LEU A 307 -4.18 2.99 17.50
C LEU A 307 -5.31 1.97 17.54
N ASP A 308 -5.36 1.14 18.58
CA ASP A 308 -6.43 0.16 18.75
C ASP A 308 -7.81 0.83 18.86
N LYS A 309 -7.92 1.90 19.69
CA LYS A 309 -9.18 2.64 19.84
C LYS A 309 -9.62 3.30 18.51
N MET A 310 -8.68 3.83 17.74
CA MET A 310 -8.97 4.38 16.42
C MET A 310 -9.44 3.28 15.46
N ASP A 311 -8.75 2.13 15.43
CA ASP A 311 -9.14 1.04 14.53
C ASP A 311 -10.49 0.41 14.93
N LYS A 312 -10.79 0.26 16.20
CA LYS A 312 -12.12 -0.15 16.68
C LYS A 312 -13.24 0.75 16.20
N LYS A 313 -12.97 2.07 16.05
CA LYS A 313 -13.95 3.03 15.52
C LYS A 313 -13.97 3.07 13.99
N LEU A 314 -12.82 3.10 13.35
CA LEU A 314 -12.66 3.38 11.92
C LEU A 314 -12.68 2.11 11.07
N GLN A 315 -12.24 0.98 11.62
CA GLN A 315 -12.19 -0.34 10.99
C GLN A 315 -11.43 -0.36 9.64
N PHE A 316 -10.36 0.43 9.53
CA PHE A 316 -9.63 0.57 8.26
C PHE A 316 -8.84 -0.68 7.87
N ILE A 317 -8.37 -1.47 8.85
CA ILE A 317 -7.74 -2.76 8.56
C ILE A 317 -8.77 -3.75 8.02
N ASP A 318 -9.95 -3.82 8.62
CA ASP A 318 -11.04 -4.66 8.13
C ASP A 318 -11.55 -4.21 6.76
N LEU A 319 -11.65 -2.90 6.52
CA LEU A 319 -11.98 -2.35 5.21
C LEU A 319 -10.96 -2.76 4.14
N ALA A 320 -9.66 -2.63 4.43
CA ALA A 320 -8.61 -3.08 3.52
C ALA A 320 -8.71 -4.59 3.24
N ASN A 321 -9.02 -5.38 4.27
CA ASN A 321 -9.21 -6.83 4.16
C ASN A 321 -10.40 -7.19 3.24
N ILE A 322 -11.54 -6.52 3.41
CA ILE A 322 -12.71 -6.69 2.54
C ILE A 322 -12.36 -6.33 1.10
N ILE A 323 -11.75 -5.16 0.88
CA ILE A 323 -11.34 -4.72 -0.46
C ILE A 323 -10.37 -5.72 -1.10
N ALA A 324 -9.43 -6.27 -0.33
CA ALA A 324 -8.48 -7.27 -0.84
C ALA A 324 -9.20 -8.53 -1.34
N HIS A 325 -10.15 -9.05 -0.57
CA HIS A 325 -10.85 -10.29 -0.89
C HIS A 325 -11.87 -10.13 -2.02
N GLU A 326 -12.62 -9.04 -2.02
CA GLU A 326 -13.54 -8.72 -3.12
C GLU A 326 -12.82 -8.62 -4.48
N ASN A 327 -11.57 -8.19 -4.48
CA ASN A 327 -10.79 -8.01 -5.70
C ASN A 327 -9.69 -9.08 -5.89
N THR A 328 -9.60 -10.09 -5.01
CA THR A 328 -8.57 -11.15 -5.05
C THR A 328 -7.13 -10.61 -5.14
N VAL A 329 -6.82 -9.58 -4.35
CA VAL A 329 -5.48 -8.98 -4.25
C VAL A 329 -4.92 -9.17 -2.84
N LEU A 330 -3.61 -9.06 -2.68
CA LEU A 330 -2.99 -9.04 -1.36
C LEU A 330 -3.30 -7.73 -0.61
N LEU A 331 -3.38 -7.77 0.72
CA LEU A 331 -3.70 -6.61 1.54
C LEU A 331 -2.86 -5.36 1.20
N PRO A 332 -1.53 -5.42 1.06
CA PRO A 332 -0.74 -4.23 0.72
C PRO A 332 -1.09 -3.64 -0.66
N VAL A 333 -1.62 -4.44 -1.59
CA VAL A 333 -2.03 -3.96 -2.91
C VAL A 333 -3.23 -3.02 -2.82
N THR A 334 -4.07 -3.16 -1.80
CA THR A 334 -5.22 -2.27 -1.58
C THR A 334 -4.82 -0.82 -1.35
N MET A 335 -3.57 -0.56 -0.95
CA MET A 335 -3.03 0.80 -0.83
C MET A 335 -2.86 1.47 -2.20
N GLY A 336 -2.84 0.72 -3.30
CA GLY A 336 -2.76 1.21 -4.68
C GLY A 336 -4.09 1.10 -5.42
N ALA A 337 -4.78 2.21 -5.68
CA ALA A 337 -6.08 2.20 -6.38
C ALA A 337 -5.99 1.56 -7.77
N VAL A 338 -4.93 1.84 -8.53
CA VAL A 338 -4.74 1.34 -9.90
C VAL A 338 -4.66 -0.19 -9.93
N ALA A 339 -3.81 -0.78 -9.09
CA ALA A 339 -3.60 -2.23 -9.07
C ALA A 339 -4.84 -2.99 -8.59
N THR A 340 -5.58 -2.43 -7.63
CA THR A 340 -6.83 -3.02 -7.14
C THR A 340 -7.92 -2.97 -8.21
N THR A 341 -8.10 -1.81 -8.86
CA THR A 341 -9.09 -1.64 -9.95
C THR A 341 -8.75 -2.52 -11.15
N GLU A 342 -7.49 -2.64 -11.50
CA GLU A 342 -7.03 -3.53 -12.57
C GLU A 342 -7.44 -4.98 -12.31
N GLN A 343 -7.20 -5.49 -11.10
CA GLN A 343 -7.59 -6.86 -10.76
C GLN A 343 -9.11 -7.02 -10.75
N ALA A 344 -9.86 -6.03 -10.28
CA ALA A 344 -11.33 -6.02 -10.36
C ALA A 344 -11.84 -6.16 -11.82
N ILE A 345 -11.19 -5.44 -12.75
CA ILE A 345 -11.53 -5.51 -14.18
C ILE A 345 -11.18 -6.89 -14.75
N ILE A 346 -10.02 -7.46 -14.37
CA ILE A 346 -9.61 -8.80 -14.78
C ILE A 346 -10.65 -9.84 -14.30
N ASN A 347 -11.00 -9.82 -13.01
CA ASN A 347 -12.00 -10.73 -12.44
C ASN A 347 -13.33 -10.64 -13.17
N GLU A 348 -13.80 -9.43 -13.47
CA GLU A 348 -15.06 -9.22 -14.18
C GLU A 348 -14.99 -9.67 -15.66
N ALA A 349 -13.86 -9.44 -16.33
CA ALA A 349 -13.64 -9.94 -17.69
C ALA A 349 -13.67 -11.47 -17.74
N HIS A 350 -12.97 -12.13 -16.81
CA HIS A 350 -12.98 -13.60 -16.71
C HIS A 350 -14.37 -14.15 -16.39
N ARG A 351 -15.13 -13.49 -15.49
CA ARG A 351 -16.52 -13.86 -15.21
C ARG A 351 -17.42 -13.82 -16.46
N ARG A 352 -17.09 -12.93 -17.40
CA ARG A 352 -17.77 -12.83 -18.71
C ARG A 352 -17.18 -13.75 -19.78
N GLY A 353 -16.15 -14.54 -19.47
CA GLY A 353 -15.46 -15.39 -20.42
C GLY A 353 -14.59 -14.63 -21.43
N MET A 354 -14.17 -13.41 -21.09
CA MET A 354 -13.31 -12.57 -21.93
C MET A 354 -11.87 -12.56 -21.40
N VAL A 355 -10.94 -12.31 -22.32
CA VAL A 355 -9.49 -12.28 -22.06
C VAL A 355 -8.99 -10.82 -22.09
N VAL A 356 -8.10 -10.48 -21.18
CA VAL A 356 -7.58 -9.11 -21.01
C VAL A 356 -6.23 -8.95 -21.72
N PRO A 357 -5.99 -7.86 -22.47
CA PRO A 357 -4.70 -7.61 -23.10
C PRO A 357 -3.59 -7.37 -22.08
N ASP A 358 -2.37 -7.72 -22.45
CA ASP A 358 -1.18 -7.33 -21.66
C ASP A 358 -1.07 -5.82 -21.55
N LYS A 359 -0.44 -5.36 -20.47
CA LYS A 359 -0.07 -3.94 -20.32
C LYS A 359 0.87 -3.52 -21.44
N ALA A 360 0.62 -2.38 -22.03
CA ALA A 360 1.52 -1.82 -23.03
C ALA A 360 2.91 -1.60 -22.42
N LYS A 361 3.90 -2.35 -22.92
CA LYS A 361 5.31 -2.19 -22.58
C LYS A 361 5.96 -1.26 -23.61
N GLY A 362 6.38 -0.12 -23.20
CA GLY A 362 7.16 0.82 -24.02
C GLY A 362 7.07 2.21 -23.39
N GLU A 363 8.13 3.01 -23.59
CA GLU A 363 8.00 4.44 -23.56
C GLU A 363 7.01 4.77 -24.69
N ARG A 364 5.71 4.82 -24.41
CA ARG A 364 4.88 5.75 -25.12
C ARG A 364 5.57 7.09 -24.84
N GLU A 365 6.10 7.77 -25.86
CA GLU A 365 6.13 9.21 -25.79
C GLU A 365 4.83 9.56 -25.11
N ARG A 366 4.93 10.08 -23.89
CA ARG A 366 3.72 10.53 -23.19
C ARG A 366 3.23 11.69 -24.07
N ASP A 367 2.33 11.40 -24.99
CA ASP A 367 1.38 12.39 -25.45
C ASP A 367 0.74 12.91 -24.17
N THR A 368 1.39 13.89 -23.59
CA THR A 368 0.84 14.63 -22.48
C THR A 368 -0.31 15.37 -23.08
N ALA A 369 -1.50 14.80 -22.95
CA ALA A 369 -2.73 15.53 -23.24
C ALA A 369 -2.58 16.90 -22.59
N ALA A 370 -2.74 17.98 -23.38
CA ALA A 370 -2.63 19.33 -22.85
C ALA A 370 -3.51 19.44 -21.62
N GLY A 371 -2.92 19.77 -20.49
CA GLY A 371 -3.64 19.92 -19.23
C GLY A 371 -4.68 21.04 -19.36
N ALA A 372 -5.65 21.04 -18.45
CA ALA A 372 -6.63 22.13 -18.36
C ALA A 372 -5.91 23.49 -18.18
N PHE A 373 -6.50 24.54 -18.72
CA PHE A 373 -6.00 25.89 -18.52
C PHE A 373 -6.05 26.26 -17.02
N VAL A 374 -4.91 26.63 -16.46
CA VAL A 374 -4.79 27.15 -15.10
C VAL A 374 -4.38 28.60 -15.19
N ALA A 375 -5.26 29.51 -14.73
CA ALA A 375 -4.96 30.93 -14.69
C ALA A 375 -3.81 31.22 -13.72
N THR A 376 -2.87 32.06 -14.10
CA THR A 376 -1.80 32.52 -13.19
C THR A 376 -2.41 33.32 -12.05
N PRO A 377 -2.16 32.95 -10.78
CA PRO A 377 -2.73 33.68 -9.66
C PRO A 377 -2.17 35.11 -9.61
N LYS A 378 -3.05 36.07 -9.35
CA LYS A 378 -2.64 37.47 -9.08
C LYS A 378 -2.12 37.52 -7.65
N LYS A 379 -0.82 37.74 -7.48
CA LYS A 379 -0.19 37.89 -6.16
C LYS A 379 -0.63 39.17 -5.49
N GLY A 380 -0.96 39.13 -4.21
CA GLY A 380 -1.32 40.31 -3.40
C GLY A 380 -2.40 40.00 -2.38
N TYR A 381 -2.74 41.02 -1.61
CA TYR A 381 -3.88 41.00 -0.69
C TYR A 381 -5.15 41.31 -1.50
N HIS A 382 -6.17 40.48 -1.35
CA HIS A 382 -7.46 40.65 -2.02
C HIS A 382 -8.57 40.65 -0.99
N GLU A 383 -9.41 41.68 -1.03
CA GLU A 383 -10.62 41.78 -0.21
C GLU A 383 -11.83 41.22 -0.96
N TRP A 384 -12.80 40.71 -0.21
CA TRP A 384 -14.07 40.22 -0.76
C TRP A 384 -13.92 39.07 -1.77
N VAL A 385 -13.06 38.09 -1.45
CA VAL A 385 -12.86 36.91 -2.30
C VAL A 385 -13.98 35.92 -2.06
N GLY A 386 -14.69 35.54 -3.11
CA GLY A 386 -15.64 34.45 -3.13
C GLY A 386 -15.06 33.24 -3.93
N SER A 387 -15.27 32.05 -3.43
CA SER A 387 -14.90 30.80 -4.12
C SER A 387 -16.16 30.01 -4.45
N MET A 388 -16.25 29.53 -5.67
CA MET A 388 -17.29 28.58 -6.10
C MET A 388 -16.62 27.34 -6.65
N ASP A 389 -17.07 26.17 -6.22
CA ASP A 389 -16.67 24.88 -6.76
C ASP A 389 -17.81 24.23 -7.53
N LEU A 390 -17.48 23.62 -8.66
CA LEU A 390 -18.46 22.89 -9.46
C LEU A 390 -18.48 21.42 -9.03
N ASN A 391 -19.52 21.05 -8.33
CA ASN A 391 -19.68 19.69 -7.83
C ASN A 391 -19.60 18.67 -8.96
N SER A 392 -18.65 17.72 -8.85
CA SER A 392 -18.44 16.64 -9.81
C SER A 392 -18.31 17.14 -11.26
N LEU A 393 -17.48 18.16 -11.52
CA LEU A 393 -17.39 18.83 -12.82
C LEU A 393 -17.20 17.85 -13.97
N TYR A 394 -16.16 16.99 -13.94
CA TYR A 394 -15.91 16.03 -15.01
C TYR A 394 -17.05 15.02 -15.20
N PRO A 395 -17.56 14.34 -14.17
CA PRO A 395 -18.72 13.46 -14.33
C PRO A 395 -19.95 14.16 -14.88
N SER A 396 -20.17 15.42 -14.51
CA SER A 396 -21.30 16.21 -15.02
C SER A 396 -21.15 16.54 -16.50
N VAL A 397 -19.93 16.88 -16.94
CA VAL A 397 -19.62 17.11 -18.36
C VAL A 397 -19.78 15.81 -19.16
N PHE A 398 -19.26 14.69 -18.68
CA PHE A 398 -19.43 13.41 -19.36
C PHE A 398 -20.91 13.04 -19.56
N ARG A 399 -21.74 13.24 -18.53
CA ARG A 399 -23.19 13.02 -18.63
C ARG A 399 -23.87 13.98 -19.59
N ALA A 400 -23.52 15.27 -19.50
CA ALA A 400 -24.13 16.29 -20.34
C ALA A 400 -23.80 16.11 -21.82
N LEU A 401 -22.59 15.69 -22.16
CA LEU A 401 -22.11 15.47 -23.52
C LEU A 401 -22.25 14.02 -23.99
N ASN A 402 -22.77 13.13 -23.15
CA ASN A 402 -22.88 11.69 -23.43
C ASN A 402 -21.53 11.06 -23.84
N MET A 403 -20.42 11.44 -23.15
CA MET A 403 -19.06 10.98 -23.45
C MET A 403 -18.82 9.65 -22.75
N ALA A 404 -18.92 8.56 -23.46
CA ALA A 404 -18.59 7.22 -23.00
C ALA A 404 -17.91 6.43 -24.12
N PRO A 405 -17.10 5.40 -23.81
CA PRO A 405 -16.51 4.56 -24.85
C PRO A 405 -17.52 3.99 -25.83
N GLU A 406 -18.72 3.66 -25.35
CA GLU A 406 -19.81 3.09 -26.14
C GLU A 406 -20.47 4.11 -27.08
N THR A 407 -20.28 5.39 -26.83
CA THR A 407 -20.84 6.47 -27.66
C THR A 407 -19.85 7.03 -28.68
N ILE A 408 -18.61 6.50 -28.71
CA ILE A 408 -17.63 6.85 -29.73
C ILE A 408 -18.07 6.27 -31.06
N VAL A 409 -18.37 7.16 -32.04
CA VAL A 409 -18.78 6.77 -33.38
C VAL A 409 -17.65 6.83 -34.41
N GLY A 410 -16.62 7.61 -34.14
CA GLY A 410 -15.50 7.74 -35.04
C GLY A 410 -14.47 8.77 -34.57
N GLN A 411 -13.38 8.87 -35.29
CA GLN A 411 -12.29 9.80 -35.08
C GLN A 411 -12.10 10.69 -36.29
N LEU A 412 -12.00 12.00 -36.05
CA LEU A 412 -11.54 12.93 -37.08
C LEU A 412 -10.02 12.89 -37.19
N ARG A 413 -9.52 12.56 -38.36
CA ARG A 413 -8.08 12.71 -38.65
C ARG A 413 -7.85 14.11 -39.19
N LEU A 414 -6.85 14.77 -38.62
CA LEU A 414 -6.46 16.12 -38.99
C LEU A 414 -5.12 16.06 -39.68
N ASP A 415 -5.02 16.69 -40.85
CA ASP A 415 -3.74 16.88 -41.53
C ASP A 415 -2.89 18.03 -40.94
N TYR A 416 -3.37 18.60 -39.83
CA TYR A 416 -2.73 19.76 -39.17
C TYR A 416 -2.30 19.42 -37.75
N THR A 417 -1.14 19.97 -37.36
CA THR A 417 -0.63 19.84 -36.00
C THR A 417 -1.40 20.73 -35.02
N GLU A 418 -1.38 20.38 -33.72
CA GLU A 418 -1.99 21.21 -32.66
C GLU A 418 -1.41 22.63 -32.64
N GLU A 419 -0.11 22.80 -32.98
CA GLU A 419 0.55 24.09 -33.02
C GLU A 419 0.03 24.97 -34.19
N GLU A 420 -0.25 24.39 -35.34
CA GLU A 420 -0.85 25.08 -36.47
C GLU A 420 -2.27 25.53 -36.16
N ILE A 421 -3.05 24.68 -35.47
CA ILE A 421 -4.41 25.02 -35.03
C ILE A 421 -4.36 26.17 -34.01
N ALA A 422 -3.51 26.10 -32.99
CA ALA A 422 -3.36 27.12 -31.96
C ALA A 422 -2.88 28.46 -32.55
N ASN A 423 -1.99 28.44 -33.54
CA ASN A 423 -1.51 29.63 -34.22
C ASN A 423 -2.61 30.25 -35.10
N ALA A 424 -3.42 29.45 -35.80
CA ALA A 424 -4.53 29.92 -36.56
C ALA A 424 -5.59 30.63 -35.68
N GLN A 425 -5.89 30.08 -34.52
CA GLN A 425 -6.79 30.69 -33.52
C GLN A 425 -6.28 32.06 -33.02
N LYS A 426 -4.97 32.16 -32.73
CA LYS A 426 -4.37 33.43 -32.26
C LYS A 426 -4.39 34.52 -33.32
N LEU A 427 -4.10 34.16 -34.57
CA LEU A 427 -4.03 35.11 -35.70
C LEU A 427 -5.42 35.68 -36.09
N GLU A 428 -6.45 34.84 -36.08
CA GLU A 428 -7.75 35.21 -36.59
C GLU A 428 -8.73 35.72 -35.54
N LYS A 429 -8.37 35.67 -34.23
CA LYS A 429 -9.24 36.07 -33.10
C LYS A 429 -10.63 35.46 -33.12
N ARG A 430 -10.76 34.27 -33.73
CA ARG A 430 -12.03 33.55 -33.90
C ARG A 430 -12.18 32.46 -32.81
N SER A 431 -13.41 32.02 -32.63
CA SER A 431 -13.66 30.81 -31.83
C SER A 431 -13.05 29.60 -32.53
N PHE A 432 -12.77 28.53 -31.75
CA PHE A 432 -12.26 27.28 -32.31
C PHE A 432 -13.15 26.77 -33.46
N ALA A 433 -14.46 26.81 -33.28
CA ALA A 433 -15.43 26.36 -34.30
C ALA A 433 -15.32 27.18 -35.60
N ASP A 434 -15.16 28.51 -35.50
CA ASP A 434 -15.08 29.37 -36.68
C ASP A 434 -13.75 29.18 -37.43
N ALA A 435 -12.63 29.01 -36.69
CA ALA A 435 -11.33 28.70 -37.28
C ALA A 435 -11.37 27.33 -37.98
N TRP A 436 -12.00 26.36 -37.38
CA TRP A 436 -12.16 25.02 -37.91
C TRP A 436 -12.90 25.00 -39.24
N HIS A 437 -14.09 25.60 -39.32
CA HIS A 437 -14.86 25.65 -40.54
C HIS A 437 -14.22 26.49 -41.67
N GLY A 438 -13.48 27.50 -41.33
CA GLY A 438 -12.86 28.39 -42.29
C GLY A 438 -11.57 27.92 -42.93
N LYS A 439 -10.77 27.13 -42.20
CA LYS A 439 -9.40 26.84 -42.59
C LYS A 439 -9.05 25.36 -42.77
N PHE A 440 -9.73 24.46 -42.10
CA PHE A 440 -9.37 23.06 -42.05
C PHE A 440 -10.20 22.13 -42.94
N GLY A 441 -11.15 22.65 -43.74
CA GLY A 441 -11.86 21.91 -44.77
C GLY A 441 -12.54 20.62 -44.30
N THR A 442 -12.68 19.68 -45.22
CA THR A 442 -13.21 18.35 -44.93
C THR A 442 -12.13 17.48 -44.32
N ASN A 443 -12.40 16.98 -43.09
CA ASN A 443 -11.53 16.01 -42.42
C ASN A 443 -12.01 14.59 -42.78
N GLU A 444 -11.07 13.66 -42.87
CA GLU A 444 -11.39 12.26 -42.93
C GLU A 444 -12.02 11.82 -41.60
N PHE A 445 -13.18 11.21 -41.66
CA PHE A 445 -13.88 10.65 -40.53
C PHE A 445 -13.76 9.13 -40.56
N GLU A 446 -13.06 8.59 -39.58
CA GLU A 446 -12.86 7.15 -39.43
C GLU A 446 -13.86 6.61 -38.41
N PHE A 447 -14.77 5.72 -38.82
CA PHE A 447 -15.67 5.05 -37.89
C PHE A 447 -14.90 4.07 -36.99
N VAL A 448 -15.24 4.05 -35.74
CA VAL A 448 -14.78 3.00 -34.81
C VAL A 448 -15.51 1.73 -35.20
N LYS A 449 -14.75 0.70 -35.55
CA LYS A 449 -15.27 -0.65 -35.88
C LYS A 449 -15.64 -1.42 -34.63
#